data_483c276bbae2fe14d4e6f1a0601f4f93
#
_entry.id   483c276bbae2fe14d4e6f1a0601f4f93
#
_cell.length_a   1.000
_cell.length_b   1.000
_cell.length_c   1.000
_cell.angle_alpha   90.00
_cell.angle_beta   90.00
_cell.angle_gamma   90.00
#
_symmetry.space_group_name_H-M   'P 1'
#
loop_
_entity.id
_entity.type
_entity.pdbx_description
1 polymer ?
#
loop_
_entity_poly.entity_id
_entity_poly.type
_entity_poly.pdbx_seq_one_letter_code
_entity_poly.pdbx_strand_id
1 'polypeptide(L)'
;MKHKKGWYAAGAVVLALIAGAFFVARLYLGQAVARDAVVLVPTGSDYGRLADSLRSGGAIPDFQRFDLTARAMGLDRAVRPGRYALKEGMTYREVINRLKAGLQAPARVTFNNVRTLDRLAGSISRRLELDSASLAGLLLADSTAARYGYKIGRAHV
;
A
#
# COMPACT_ATOMS: atom_id res chain seq x y z
N MET A 1 -6.32 42.50 -42.68
CA MET A 1 -6.25 41.02 -42.66
C MET A 1 -5.36 40.43 -41.55
N LYS A 2 -4.73 41.21 -40.67
CA LYS A 2 -3.79 40.71 -39.60
C LYS A 2 -4.48 40.18 -38.32
N HIS A 3 -5.71 40.60 -38.02
CA HIS A 3 -6.38 40.20 -36.75
C HIS A 3 -6.91 38.74 -36.72
N LYS A 4 -7.19 38.13 -37.87
CA LYS A 4 -7.71 36.75 -37.90
C LYS A 4 -6.67 35.68 -37.51
N LYS A 5 -5.37 35.93 -37.78
CA LYS A 5 -4.30 35.00 -37.40
C LYS A 5 -4.09 34.88 -35.87
N GLY A 6 -4.29 35.97 -35.13
CA GLY A 6 -4.20 35.96 -33.67
C GLY A 6 -5.30 35.14 -32.98
N TRP A 7 -6.53 35.19 -33.56
CA TRP A 7 -7.67 34.41 -33.04
C TRP A 7 -7.47 32.90 -33.20
N TYR A 8 -6.94 32.47 -34.37
CA TYR A 8 -6.64 31.04 -34.58
C TYR A 8 -5.51 30.56 -33.66
N ALA A 9 -4.49 31.37 -33.40
CA ALA A 9 -3.42 31.06 -32.49
C ALA A 9 -3.92 30.94 -31.06
N ALA A 10 -4.77 31.86 -30.60
CA ALA A 10 -5.39 31.77 -29.28
C ALA A 10 -6.30 30.54 -29.14
N GLY A 11 -7.08 30.21 -30.17
CA GLY A 11 -7.91 29.00 -30.21
C GLY A 11 -7.08 27.72 -30.12
N ALA A 12 -5.97 27.65 -30.86
CA ALA A 12 -5.04 26.50 -30.83
C ALA A 12 -4.40 26.30 -29.44
N VAL A 13 -4.01 27.40 -28.76
CA VAL A 13 -3.46 27.34 -27.40
C VAL A 13 -4.50 26.82 -26.40
N VAL A 14 -5.72 27.33 -26.46
CA VAL A 14 -6.83 26.86 -25.59
C VAL A 14 -7.12 25.39 -25.83
N LEU A 15 -7.17 24.96 -27.08
CA LEU A 15 -7.41 23.55 -27.42
C LEU A 15 -6.28 22.64 -26.91
N ALA A 16 -5.03 23.08 -27.02
CA ALA A 16 -3.87 22.35 -26.48
C ALA A 16 -3.90 22.25 -24.95
N LEU A 17 -4.34 23.33 -24.26
CA LEU A 17 -4.51 23.30 -22.80
C LEU A 17 -5.61 22.35 -22.35
N ILE A 18 -6.75 22.35 -23.06
CA ILE A 18 -7.87 21.44 -22.77
C ILE A 18 -7.44 19.98 -23.03
N ALA A 19 -6.77 19.71 -24.14
CA ALA A 19 -6.27 18.38 -24.46
C ALA A 19 -5.23 17.91 -23.42
N GLY A 20 -4.33 18.79 -22.98
CA GLY A 20 -3.36 18.53 -21.91
C GLY A 20 -4.05 18.25 -20.58
N ALA A 21 -5.01 19.06 -20.18
CA ALA A 21 -5.78 18.84 -18.95
C ALA A 21 -6.59 17.53 -18.99
N PHE A 22 -7.20 17.21 -20.13
CA PHE A 22 -7.91 15.95 -20.32
C PHE A 22 -6.96 14.75 -20.25
N PHE A 23 -5.78 14.85 -20.86
CA PHE A 23 -4.77 13.81 -20.81
C PHE A 23 -4.28 13.57 -19.37
N VAL A 24 -4.00 14.64 -18.63
CA VAL A 24 -3.60 14.56 -17.21
C VAL A 24 -4.73 13.96 -16.38
N ALA A 25 -5.97 14.43 -16.54
CA ALA A 25 -7.12 13.87 -15.82
C ALA A 25 -7.28 12.37 -16.08
N ARG A 26 -7.15 11.92 -17.34
CA ARG A 26 -7.22 10.51 -17.70
C ARG A 26 -6.07 9.69 -17.10
N LEU A 27 -4.89 10.28 -16.96
CA LEU A 27 -3.73 9.62 -16.35
C LEU A 27 -3.96 9.35 -14.85
N TYR A 28 -4.51 10.32 -14.14
CA TYR A 28 -4.69 10.24 -12.69
C TYR A 28 -5.99 9.57 -12.24
N LEU A 29 -7.08 9.78 -12.99
CA LEU A 29 -8.42 9.31 -12.63
C LEU A 29 -8.83 8.03 -13.34
N GLY A 30 -8.00 7.51 -14.26
CA GLY A 30 -8.25 6.22 -14.92
C GLY A 30 -8.29 5.07 -13.90
N GLN A 31 -9.12 4.06 -14.17
CA GLN A 31 -9.14 2.84 -13.37
C GLN A 31 -7.81 2.09 -13.50
N ALA A 32 -7.18 1.82 -12.37
CA ALA A 32 -5.89 1.13 -12.29
C ALA A 32 -6.05 -0.35 -11.99
N VAL A 33 -7.05 -0.71 -11.17
CA VAL A 33 -7.20 -2.05 -10.62
C VAL A 33 -8.34 -2.77 -11.33
N ALA A 34 -8.00 -3.89 -12.00
CA ALA A 34 -8.97 -4.69 -12.76
C ALA A 34 -9.62 -5.80 -11.92
N ARG A 35 -9.06 -6.14 -10.78
CA ARG A 35 -9.58 -7.15 -9.85
C ARG A 35 -9.07 -6.92 -8.43
N ASP A 36 -9.81 -7.39 -7.46
CA ASP A 36 -9.37 -7.36 -6.07
C ASP A 36 -8.05 -8.10 -5.89
N ALA A 37 -7.10 -7.47 -5.23
CA ALA A 37 -5.81 -8.05 -4.94
C ALA A 37 -5.25 -7.56 -3.60
N VAL A 38 -4.37 -8.37 -3.03
CA VAL A 38 -3.61 -7.99 -1.84
C VAL A 38 -2.14 -7.96 -2.23
N VAL A 39 -1.52 -6.81 -2.06
CA VAL A 39 -0.10 -6.61 -2.33
C VAL A 39 0.65 -6.52 -1.01
N LEU A 40 1.67 -7.34 -0.86
CA LEU A 40 2.57 -7.34 0.28
C LEU A 40 3.85 -6.60 -0.11
N VAL A 41 4.20 -5.59 0.67
CA VAL A 41 5.44 -4.82 0.54
C VAL A 41 6.29 -5.10 1.77
N PRO A 42 7.32 -5.93 1.68
CA PRO A 42 8.19 -6.28 2.81
C PRO A 42 8.90 -5.06 3.41
N THR A 43 9.29 -5.17 4.67
CA THR A 43 10.07 -4.13 5.34
C THR A 43 11.42 -3.95 4.64
N GLY A 44 11.81 -2.70 4.39
CA GLY A 44 13.04 -2.38 3.64
C GLY A 44 12.92 -2.51 2.12
N SER A 45 11.69 -2.68 1.59
CA SER A 45 11.48 -2.69 0.14
C SER A 45 11.67 -1.30 -0.44
N ASP A 46 12.36 -1.26 -1.57
CA ASP A 46 12.45 -0.11 -2.46
C ASP A 46 11.28 -0.09 -3.47
N TYR A 47 11.27 0.93 -4.31
CA TYR A 47 10.27 1.06 -5.36
C TYR A 47 10.32 -0.10 -6.37
N GLY A 48 11.50 -0.66 -6.65
CA GLY A 48 11.67 -1.79 -7.58
C GLY A 48 10.92 -3.02 -7.09
N ARG A 49 11.10 -3.39 -5.83
CA ARG A 49 10.39 -4.52 -5.19
C ARG A 49 8.88 -4.31 -5.13
N LEU A 50 8.44 -3.09 -4.83
CA LEU A 50 7.02 -2.74 -4.89
C LEU A 50 6.47 -2.94 -6.31
N ALA A 51 7.19 -2.45 -7.32
CA ALA A 51 6.82 -2.58 -8.72
C ALA A 51 6.70 -4.05 -9.15
N ASP A 52 7.65 -4.89 -8.75
CA ASP A 52 7.64 -6.33 -9.03
C ASP A 52 6.46 -7.04 -8.32
N SER A 53 6.17 -6.68 -7.09
CA SER A 53 5.02 -7.21 -6.34
C SER A 53 3.68 -6.83 -7.00
N LEU A 54 3.56 -5.62 -7.53
CA LEU A 54 2.38 -5.15 -8.24
C LEU A 54 2.21 -5.84 -9.60
N ARG A 55 3.32 -6.07 -10.33
CA ARG A 55 3.32 -6.78 -11.62
C ARG A 55 2.95 -8.25 -11.44
N SER A 56 3.59 -8.94 -10.50
CA SER A 56 3.32 -10.35 -10.24
C SER A 56 1.90 -10.60 -9.73
N GLY A 57 1.34 -9.64 -8.97
CA GLY A 57 -0.05 -9.67 -8.53
C GLY A 57 -1.07 -9.55 -9.66
N GLY A 58 -0.70 -9.02 -10.83
CA GLY A 58 -1.55 -8.91 -12.02
C GLY A 58 -2.85 -8.11 -11.82
N ALA A 59 -2.92 -7.28 -10.77
CA ALA A 59 -4.10 -6.47 -10.46
C ALA A 59 -4.16 -5.19 -11.28
N ILE A 60 -3.00 -4.73 -11.79
CA ILE A 60 -2.85 -3.50 -12.56
C ILE A 60 -2.42 -3.86 -13.99
N PRO A 61 -3.36 -3.94 -14.95
CA PRO A 61 -3.07 -4.35 -16.32
C PRO A 61 -2.12 -3.39 -17.04
N ASP A 62 -2.35 -2.08 -16.89
CA ASP A 62 -1.50 -1.04 -17.49
C ASP A 62 -0.47 -0.54 -16.48
N PHE A 63 0.54 -1.39 -16.25
CA PHE A 63 1.60 -1.06 -15.31
C PHE A 63 2.48 0.11 -15.78
N GLN A 64 2.63 0.34 -17.08
CA GLN A 64 3.43 1.47 -17.59
C GLN A 64 2.79 2.80 -17.18
N ARG A 65 1.47 2.91 -17.31
CA ARG A 65 0.73 4.09 -16.86
C ARG A 65 0.81 4.26 -15.35
N PHE A 66 0.73 3.17 -14.60
CA PHE A 66 0.91 3.19 -13.15
C PHE A 66 2.29 3.74 -12.78
N ASP A 67 3.36 3.23 -13.38
CA ASP A 67 4.74 3.64 -13.10
C ASP A 67 4.97 5.13 -13.37
N LEU A 68 4.49 5.62 -14.53
CA LEU A 68 4.55 7.05 -14.87
C LEU A 68 3.84 7.91 -13.82
N THR A 69 2.62 7.53 -13.45
CA THR A 69 1.81 8.27 -12.47
C THR A 69 2.42 8.19 -11.08
N ALA A 70 2.94 7.02 -10.68
CA ALA A 70 3.57 6.79 -9.40
C ALA A 70 4.82 7.66 -9.20
N ARG A 71 5.68 7.75 -10.21
CA ARG A 71 6.85 8.62 -10.20
C ARG A 71 6.46 10.10 -10.20
N ALA A 72 5.50 10.50 -11.03
CA ALA A 72 4.99 11.87 -11.05
C ALA A 72 4.41 12.29 -9.70
N MET A 73 3.80 11.37 -8.95
CA MET A 73 3.28 11.59 -7.61
C MET A 73 4.32 11.36 -6.49
N GLY A 74 5.57 11.00 -6.81
CA GLY A 74 6.66 10.80 -5.86
C GLY A 74 6.49 9.56 -4.97
N LEU A 75 5.87 8.49 -5.47
CA LEU A 75 5.78 7.22 -4.77
C LEU A 75 7.15 6.53 -4.69
N ASP A 76 8.02 6.75 -5.67
CA ASP A 76 9.38 6.23 -5.72
C ASP A 76 10.23 6.58 -4.49
N ARG A 77 9.92 7.71 -3.85
CA ARG A 77 10.61 8.22 -2.65
C ARG A 77 9.85 7.97 -1.36
N ALA A 78 8.65 7.46 -1.42
CA ALA A 78 7.74 7.36 -0.28
C ALA A 78 7.09 5.97 -0.15
N VAL A 79 7.81 4.91 -0.53
CA VAL A 79 7.35 3.53 -0.37
C VAL A 79 7.27 3.19 1.12
N ARG A 80 6.12 2.70 1.54
CA ARG A 80 5.92 2.21 2.92
C ARG A 80 5.69 0.72 2.90
N PRO A 81 6.38 -0.05 3.78
CA PRO A 81 6.12 -1.47 3.93
C PRO A 81 4.73 -1.72 4.49
N GLY A 82 4.17 -2.87 4.16
CA GLY A 82 2.88 -3.28 4.68
C GLY A 82 2.03 -4.07 3.71
N ARG A 83 0.86 -4.45 4.17
CA ARG A 83 -0.12 -5.21 3.40
C ARG A 83 -1.21 -4.27 2.89
N TYR A 84 -1.36 -4.17 1.57
CA TYR A 84 -2.30 -3.26 0.93
C TYR A 84 -3.39 -4.03 0.19
N ALA A 85 -4.64 -3.76 0.51
CA ALA A 85 -5.77 -4.27 -0.24
C ALA A 85 -6.10 -3.29 -1.37
N LEU A 86 -5.99 -3.74 -2.60
CA LEU A 86 -6.42 -3.05 -3.80
C LEU A 86 -7.78 -3.61 -4.18
N LYS A 87 -8.76 -2.74 -4.36
CA LYS A 87 -10.10 -3.12 -4.80
C LYS A 87 -10.27 -2.81 -6.27
N GLU A 88 -11.04 -3.64 -6.95
CA GLU A 88 -11.47 -3.41 -8.32
C GLU A 88 -12.06 -2.00 -8.49
N GLY A 89 -11.75 -1.37 -9.60
CA GLY A 89 -12.21 -0.01 -9.91
C GLY A 89 -11.42 1.12 -9.26
N MET A 90 -10.45 0.85 -8.37
CA MET A 90 -9.58 1.89 -7.83
C MET A 90 -8.81 2.59 -8.93
N THR A 91 -8.73 3.92 -8.84
CA THR A 91 -7.97 4.77 -9.76
C THR A 91 -6.47 4.71 -9.44
N TYR A 92 -5.63 5.11 -10.42
CA TYR A 92 -4.18 5.22 -10.22
C TYR A 92 -3.85 6.10 -9.02
N ARG A 93 -4.52 7.25 -8.89
CA ARG A 93 -4.34 8.18 -7.78
C ARG A 93 -4.67 7.56 -6.43
N GLU A 94 -5.77 6.82 -6.33
CA GLU A 94 -6.17 6.16 -5.08
C GLU A 94 -5.18 5.11 -4.63
N VAL A 95 -4.72 4.25 -5.55
CA VAL A 95 -3.70 3.23 -5.28
C VAL A 95 -2.41 3.89 -4.78
N ILE A 96 -1.92 4.89 -5.50
CA ILE A 96 -0.67 5.58 -5.16
C ILE A 96 -0.79 6.28 -3.79
N ASN A 97 -1.88 6.98 -3.53
CA ASN A 97 -2.11 7.64 -2.24
C ASN A 97 -2.19 6.63 -1.10
N ARG A 98 -2.83 5.48 -1.30
CA ARG A 98 -2.91 4.41 -0.31
C ARG A 98 -1.53 3.86 0.05
N LEU A 99 -0.68 3.63 -0.95
CA LEU A 99 0.70 3.17 -0.77
C LEU A 99 1.57 4.21 -0.07
N LYS A 100 1.48 5.49 -0.46
CA LYS A 100 2.20 6.61 0.17
C LYS A 100 1.77 6.87 1.61
N ALA A 101 0.48 6.85 1.87
CA ALA A 101 -0.07 7.09 3.20
C ALA A 101 0.17 5.91 4.15
N GLY A 102 0.53 4.72 3.63
CA GLY A 102 0.68 3.51 4.44
C GLY A 102 -0.67 2.99 4.95
N LEU A 103 -1.76 3.19 4.19
CA LEU A 103 -3.10 2.72 4.56
C LEU A 103 -3.20 1.21 4.36
N GLN A 104 -2.64 0.48 5.32
CA GLN A 104 -2.58 -0.97 5.29
C GLN A 104 -3.96 -1.60 5.51
N ALA A 105 -4.16 -2.78 4.90
CA ALA A 105 -5.31 -3.61 5.21
C ALA A 105 -5.09 -4.29 6.57
N PRO A 106 -6.11 -4.36 7.43
CA PRO A 106 -5.99 -5.05 8.71
C PRO A 106 -5.66 -6.52 8.48
N ALA A 107 -4.63 -7.01 9.16
CA ALA A 107 -4.31 -8.43 9.19
C ALA A 107 -5.28 -9.11 10.17
N ARG A 108 -6.13 -10.00 9.67
CA ARG A 108 -7.01 -10.79 10.52
C ARG A 108 -6.22 -11.99 11.05
N VAL A 109 -5.88 -11.97 12.33
CA VAL A 109 -5.23 -13.11 13.01
C VAL A 109 -6.31 -13.89 13.75
N THR A 110 -6.55 -15.14 13.34
CA THR A 110 -7.51 -16.03 13.98
C THR A 110 -6.76 -16.96 14.93
N PHE A 111 -7.14 -16.95 16.18
CA PHE A 111 -6.59 -17.82 17.21
C PHE A 111 -7.54 -19.00 17.42
N ASN A 112 -7.13 -20.18 17.00
CA ASN A 112 -7.86 -21.40 17.26
C ASN A 112 -7.10 -22.23 18.31
N ASN A 113 -7.70 -22.43 19.46
CA ASN A 113 -7.21 -23.34 20.51
C ASN A 113 -5.74 -23.13 20.91
N VAL A 114 -5.36 -21.90 21.19
CA VAL A 114 -4.02 -21.53 21.63
C VAL A 114 -3.94 -21.70 23.15
N ARG A 115 -3.26 -22.78 23.59
CA ARG A 115 -3.11 -23.08 25.03
C ARG A 115 -1.77 -22.62 25.61
N THR A 116 -0.79 -22.27 24.77
CA THR A 116 0.54 -21.84 25.18
C THR A 116 0.95 -20.54 24.48
N LEU A 117 1.76 -19.73 25.16
CA LEU A 117 2.30 -18.48 24.60
C LEU A 117 3.18 -18.73 23.38
N ASP A 118 3.89 -19.84 23.31
CA ASP A 118 4.71 -20.21 22.16
C ASP A 118 3.88 -20.46 20.91
N ARG A 119 2.74 -21.15 21.06
CA ARG A 119 1.78 -21.35 19.95
C ARG A 119 1.14 -20.03 19.53
N LEU A 120 0.87 -19.14 20.47
CA LEU A 120 0.37 -17.78 20.18
C LEU A 120 1.40 -17.00 19.37
N ALA A 121 2.65 -16.94 19.87
CA ALA A 121 3.75 -16.28 19.18
C ALA A 121 3.96 -16.83 17.77
N GLY A 122 3.98 -18.16 17.61
CA GLY A 122 4.12 -18.79 16.30
C GLY A 122 2.96 -18.55 15.33
N SER A 123 1.72 -18.40 15.82
CA SER A 123 0.57 -18.08 14.95
C SER A 123 0.56 -16.61 14.53
N ILE A 124 1.04 -15.72 15.37
CA ILE A 124 1.19 -14.29 15.06
C ILE A 124 2.34 -14.09 14.07
N SER A 125 3.50 -14.72 14.33
CA SER A 125 4.72 -14.57 13.51
C SER A 125 4.53 -14.99 12.07
N ARG A 126 3.77 -16.05 11.82
CA ARG A 126 3.47 -16.49 10.44
C ARG A 126 2.66 -15.49 9.62
N ARG A 127 1.96 -14.56 10.26
CA ARG A 127 1.09 -13.57 9.60
C ARG A 127 1.62 -12.16 9.62
N LEU A 128 2.52 -11.90 10.56
CA LEU A 128 3.24 -10.64 10.70
C LEU A 128 4.73 -10.96 10.52
N GLU A 129 5.48 -10.08 9.90
CA GLU A 129 6.94 -10.25 9.69
C GLU A 129 7.70 -10.12 11.03
N LEU A 130 7.30 -10.90 12.03
CA LEU A 130 7.90 -10.90 13.36
C LEU A 130 8.58 -12.25 13.63
N ASP A 131 9.75 -12.21 14.27
CA ASP A 131 10.36 -13.43 14.77
C ASP A 131 9.59 -13.99 15.97
N SER A 132 9.25 -15.30 15.90
CA SER A 132 8.44 -15.97 16.93
C SER A 132 9.14 -16.04 18.29
N ALA A 133 10.48 -16.18 18.29
CA ALA A 133 11.26 -16.25 19.53
C ALA A 133 11.31 -14.89 20.23
N SER A 134 11.54 -13.82 19.46
CA SER A 134 11.49 -12.44 19.98
C SER A 134 10.11 -12.08 20.52
N LEU A 135 9.04 -12.49 19.83
CA LEU A 135 7.68 -12.23 20.27
C LEU A 135 7.33 -13.04 21.53
N ALA A 136 7.73 -14.31 21.60
CA ALA A 136 7.52 -15.13 22.79
C ALA A 136 8.27 -14.54 24.00
N GLY A 137 9.52 -14.10 23.82
CA GLY A 137 10.30 -13.42 24.84
C GLY A 137 9.63 -12.15 25.36
N LEU A 138 9.07 -11.33 24.48
CA LEU A 138 8.31 -10.12 24.84
C LEU A 138 7.02 -10.45 25.61
N LEU A 139 6.28 -11.49 25.20
CA LEU A 139 5.04 -11.90 25.87
C LEU A 139 5.29 -12.52 27.24
N LEU A 140 6.44 -13.17 27.45
CA LEU A 140 6.84 -13.76 28.72
C LEU A 140 7.51 -12.76 29.69
N ALA A 141 7.92 -11.59 29.20
CA ALA A 141 8.59 -10.59 30.02
C ALA A 141 7.59 -9.91 30.99
N ASP A 142 7.88 -10.02 32.30
CA ASP A 142 7.08 -9.36 33.34
C ASP A 142 6.95 -7.84 33.13
N SER A 143 7.97 -7.22 32.54
CA SER A 143 7.98 -5.80 32.19
C SER A 143 6.90 -5.43 31.15
N THR A 144 6.58 -6.32 30.23
CA THR A 144 5.53 -6.10 29.23
C THR A 144 4.14 -6.14 29.87
N ALA A 145 3.89 -7.12 30.72
CA ALA A 145 2.62 -7.24 31.45
C ALA A 145 2.40 -6.03 32.38
N ALA A 146 3.41 -5.60 33.10
CA ALA A 146 3.36 -4.43 33.99
C ALA A 146 3.09 -3.14 33.21
N ARG A 147 3.67 -2.97 32.03
CA ARG A 147 3.47 -1.79 31.15
C ARG A 147 2.02 -1.61 30.69
N TYR A 148 1.30 -2.72 30.51
CA TYR A 148 -0.10 -2.72 30.11
C TYR A 148 -1.07 -2.93 31.27
N GLY A 149 -0.62 -2.88 32.51
CA GLY A 149 -1.45 -2.99 33.72
C GLY A 149 -1.96 -4.40 34.02
N TYR A 150 -1.37 -5.43 33.40
CA TYR A 150 -1.71 -6.82 33.67
C TYR A 150 -0.74 -7.46 34.67
N LYS A 151 -1.25 -8.19 35.65
CA LYS A 151 -0.43 -9.08 36.49
C LYS A 151 -0.48 -10.48 35.88
N ILE A 152 0.69 -11.03 35.51
CA ILE A 152 0.77 -12.43 35.12
C ILE A 152 0.59 -13.26 36.39
N GLY A 153 -0.58 -13.88 36.54
CA GLY A 153 -0.81 -14.86 37.61
C GLY A 153 0.10 -16.07 37.37
N ARG A 154 1.06 -16.28 38.29
CA ARG A 154 1.79 -17.53 38.30
C ARG A 154 0.80 -18.62 38.67
N ALA A 155 0.55 -19.56 37.75
CA ALA A 155 -0.15 -20.78 38.12
C ALA A 155 0.66 -21.49 39.23
N HIS A 156 0.05 -21.59 40.40
CA HIS A 156 0.61 -22.43 41.44
C HIS A 156 0.53 -23.88 40.94
N VAL A 157 1.69 -24.52 40.76
CA VAL A 157 1.81 -25.97 40.59
C VAL A 157 1.66 -26.60 41.97
#